data_04f86da033116ca80d1346108ad049e3
#
_entry.id   04f86da033116ca80d1346108ad049e3
#
_cell.length_a   1.000
_cell.length_b   1.000
_cell.length_c   1.000
_cell.angle_alpha   90.00
_cell.angle_beta   90.00
_cell.angle_gamma   90.00
#
_symmetry.space_group_name_H-M   'P 1'
#
loop_
_entity.id
_entity.type
_entity.pdbx_description
1 polymer ?
#
loop_
_entity_poly.entity_id
_entity_poly.type
_entity_poly.pdbx_seq_one_letter_code
_entity_poly.pdbx_strand_id
1 'polypeptide(L)'
;FDEEIDLRSPKVIAAVKKMSLESTSESRGAVFTRPEVVDFILDLSGYTESQELHKKRLLEPSFGGGDFLLPAINRLFDSWQKNCSGKPLVEELSDSIRAVELHSKTFADTRKAVISLLVQKGTSETSAITLADRWLFNGDFLLTSFAGEFDYIVGNPPYLRQEMIPAALIEEYRKRYQTIFDRADIYVPFIERSLSVLRKGG
;
A
#
# COMPACT_ATOMS: atom_id res chain seq x y z
N PHE A 1 10.69 -7.97 9.85
CA PHE A 1 11.04 -7.40 8.54
C PHE A 1 11.11 -5.89 8.73
N ASP A 2 12.33 -5.36 8.78
CA ASP A 2 12.57 -3.93 8.92
C ASP A 2 12.35 -3.29 7.55
N GLU A 3 11.18 -2.71 7.34
CA GLU A 3 10.95 -1.78 6.23
C GLU A 3 11.61 -0.47 6.64
N GLU A 4 12.88 -0.31 6.28
CA GLU A 4 13.63 0.90 6.57
C GLU A 4 13.29 1.97 5.53
N ILE A 5 12.80 3.12 6.01
CA ILE A 5 12.84 4.33 5.21
C ILE A 5 14.30 4.79 5.18
N ASP A 6 14.95 4.75 4.03
CA ASP A 6 16.31 5.26 3.87
C ASP A 6 16.33 6.81 3.97
N LEU A 7 16.15 7.31 5.18
CA LEU A 7 16.11 8.73 5.49
C LEU A 7 17.49 9.20 5.98
N ARG A 8 18.42 9.41 5.04
CA ARG A 8 19.78 9.89 5.37
C ARG A 8 19.85 11.38 5.66
N SER A 9 18.81 12.18 5.38
CA SER A 9 18.84 13.63 5.54
C SER A 9 17.74 14.12 6.50
N PRO A 10 18.10 14.92 7.55
CA PRO A 10 17.11 15.54 8.43
C PRO A 10 16.08 16.40 7.69
N LYS A 11 16.45 17.00 6.54
CA LYS A 11 15.53 17.78 5.71
C LYS A 11 14.47 16.89 5.04
N VAL A 12 14.86 15.69 4.60
CA VAL A 12 13.92 14.71 4.02
C VAL A 12 12.95 14.21 5.08
N ILE A 13 13.45 13.85 6.27
CA ILE A 13 12.61 13.44 7.41
C ILE A 13 11.57 14.52 7.74
N ALA A 14 12.00 15.79 7.87
CA ALA A 14 11.10 16.91 8.16
C ALA A 14 10.06 17.10 7.04
N ALA A 15 10.44 16.93 5.79
CA ALA A 15 9.55 17.05 4.64
C ALA A 15 8.51 15.93 4.59
N VAL A 16 8.89 14.65 4.83
CA VAL A 16 7.97 13.52 4.96
C VAL A 16 6.98 13.78 6.10
N LYS A 17 7.48 14.18 7.27
CA LYS A 17 6.62 14.51 8.43
C LYS A 17 5.64 15.64 8.11
N LYS A 18 6.06 16.67 7.41
CA LYS A 18 5.17 17.75 6.98
C LYS A 18 4.04 17.21 6.10
N MET A 19 4.37 16.45 5.05
CA MET A 19 3.36 15.88 4.16
C MET A 19 2.44 14.88 4.87
N SER A 20 2.95 14.09 5.80
CA SER A 20 2.13 13.11 6.55
C SER A 20 1.04 13.74 7.41
N LEU A 21 1.17 15.04 7.73
CA LEU A 21 0.20 15.81 8.51
C LEU A 21 -0.79 16.62 7.66
N GLU A 22 -0.64 16.62 6.32
CA GLU A 22 -1.57 17.30 5.42
C GLU A 22 -3.00 16.75 5.59
N SER A 23 -3.99 17.65 5.70
CA SER A 23 -5.35 17.28 6.11
C SER A 23 -6.37 17.34 4.98
N THR A 24 -6.14 18.13 3.93
CA THR A 24 -7.10 18.26 2.84
C THR A 24 -6.89 17.21 1.75
N SER A 25 -7.97 16.76 1.10
CA SER A 25 -7.89 15.84 -0.04
C SER A 25 -7.11 16.43 -1.23
N GLU A 26 -7.24 17.74 -1.46
CA GLU A 26 -6.50 18.45 -2.51
C GLU A 26 -4.99 18.42 -2.25
N SER A 27 -4.56 18.73 -1.01
CA SER A 27 -3.13 18.70 -0.64
C SER A 27 -2.52 17.29 -0.66
N ARG A 28 -3.37 16.25 -0.64
CA ARG A 28 -2.96 14.85 -0.69
C ARG A 28 -3.02 14.24 -2.08
N GLY A 29 -3.68 14.90 -3.05
CA GLY A 29 -3.96 14.33 -4.37
C GLY A 29 -4.84 13.09 -4.32
N ALA A 30 -5.67 12.95 -3.27
CA ALA A 30 -6.48 11.76 -3.04
C ALA A 30 -7.72 11.75 -3.94
N VAL A 31 -7.91 10.66 -4.65
CA VAL A 31 -9.09 10.41 -5.50
C VAL A 31 -9.69 9.06 -5.10
N PHE A 32 -10.98 9.08 -4.73
CA PHE A 32 -11.71 7.86 -4.39
C PHE A 32 -12.01 7.03 -5.65
N THR A 33 -11.84 5.73 -5.54
CA THR A 33 -12.15 4.80 -6.63
C THR A 33 -13.50 4.12 -6.35
N ARG A 34 -14.39 4.12 -7.35
CA ARG A 34 -15.71 3.46 -7.22
C ARG A 34 -15.54 1.96 -7.03
N PRO A 35 -16.37 1.32 -6.19
CA PRO A 35 -16.26 -0.12 -5.90
C PRO A 35 -16.25 -1.01 -7.15
N GLU A 36 -17.09 -0.71 -8.14
CA GLU A 36 -17.18 -1.49 -9.38
C GLU A 36 -15.89 -1.42 -10.20
N VAL A 37 -15.19 -0.28 -10.15
CA VAL A 37 -13.88 -0.10 -10.80
C VAL A 37 -12.80 -0.87 -10.06
N VAL A 38 -12.83 -0.86 -8.73
CA VAL A 38 -11.91 -1.63 -7.89
C VAL A 38 -12.06 -3.12 -8.18
N ASP A 39 -13.28 -3.64 -8.16
CA ASP A 39 -13.56 -5.04 -8.45
C ASP A 39 -13.10 -5.44 -9.84
N PHE A 40 -13.38 -4.61 -10.85
CA PHE A 40 -12.92 -4.82 -12.22
C PHE A 40 -11.38 -4.88 -12.31
N ILE A 41 -10.66 -3.97 -11.64
CA ILE A 41 -9.20 -3.95 -11.64
C ILE A 41 -8.61 -5.18 -10.94
N LEU A 42 -9.18 -5.60 -9.81
CA LEU A 42 -8.77 -6.81 -9.11
C LEU A 42 -9.02 -8.07 -9.96
N ASP A 43 -10.14 -8.13 -10.69
CA ASP A 43 -10.42 -9.22 -11.62
C ASP A 43 -9.46 -9.22 -12.79
N LEU A 44 -9.22 -8.06 -13.39
CA LEU A 44 -8.31 -7.90 -14.55
C LEU A 44 -6.87 -8.28 -14.19
N SER A 45 -6.42 -7.95 -12.96
CA SER A 45 -5.10 -8.35 -12.46
C SER A 45 -5.00 -9.84 -12.13
N GLY A 46 -6.12 -10.58 -12.11
CA GLY A 46 -6.16 -11.98 -11.69
C GLY A 46 -6.12 -12.19 -10.17
N TYR A 47 -6.28 -11.12 -9.36
CA TYR A 47 -6.38 -11.24 -7.91
C TYR A 47 -7.77 -11.71 -7.50
N THR A 48 -8.07 -12.97 -7.76
CA THR A 48 -9.39 -13.58 -7.60
C THR A 48 -9.37 -14.72 -6.58
N GLU A 49 -10.53 -15.00 -5.98
CA GLU A 49 -10.69 -16.06 -4.97
C GLU A 49 -10.40 -17.47 -5.48
N SER A 50 -10.33 -17.67 -6.80
CA SER A 50 -9.94 -18.95 -7.41
C SER A 50 -8.43 -19.22 -7.32
N GLN A 51 -7.65 -18.20 -7.02
CA GLN A 51 -6.20 -18.32 -6.82
C GLN A 51 -5.89 -18.62 -5.35
N GLU A 52 -4.75 -19.25 -5.07
CA GLU A 52 -4.22 -19.43 -3.71
C GLU A 52 -3.56 -18.13 -3.22
N LEU A 53 -4.38 -17.08 -2.96
CA LEU A 53 -3.89 -15.73 -2.66
C LEU A 53 -3.00 -15.67 -1.40
N HIS A 54 -3.18 -16.57 -0.44
CA HIS A 54 -2.32 -16.69 0.75
C HIS A 54 -0.87 -17.08 0.44
N LYS A 55 -0.60 -17.61 -0.78
CA LYS A 55 0.75 -17.92 -1.28
C LYS A 55 1.32 -16.80 -2.16
N LYS A 56 0.60 -15.71 -2.31
CA LYS A 56 0.92 -14.57 -3.15
C LYS A 56 1.14 -13.33 -2.30
N ARG A 57 1.88 -12.38 -2.86
CA ARG A 57 2.15 -11.10 -2.22
C ARG A 57 1.52 -9.97 -3.03
N LEU A 58 0.67 -9.18 -2.39
CA LEU A 58 0.07 -7.98 -2.95
C LEU A 58 0.67 -6.74 -2.31
N LEU A 59 0.98 -5.73 -3.14
CA LEU A 59 1.37 -4.39 -2.70
C LEU A 59 0.30 -3.38 -3.09
N GLU A 60 -0.08 -2.53 -2.14
CA GLU A 60 -0.84 -1.30 -2.39
C GLU A 60 -0.01 -0.08 -2.00
N PRO A 61 0.46 0.71 -2.98
CA PRO A 61 1.42 1.79 -2.75
C PRO A 61 0.88 3.00 -1.98
N SER A 62 -0.43 3.22 -1.98
CA SER A 62 -1.10 4.37 -1.33
C SER A 62 -2.54 4.04 -1.00
N PHE A 63 -2.77 3.33 0.11
CA PHE A 63 -4.07 2.71 0.36
C PHE A 63 -5.19 3.70 0.74
N GLY A 64 -4.88 4.93 1.11
CA GLY A 64 -5.89 5.95 1.39
C GLY A 64 -6.98 5.48 2.36
N GLY A 65 -8.25 5.62 1.95
CA GLY A 65 -9.41 5.12 2.70
C GLY A 65 -9.61 3.61 2.65
N GLY A 66 -8.77 2.88 1.90
CA GLY A 66 -8.85 1.43 1.77
C GLY A 66 -9.71 0.95 0.60
N ASP A 67 -9.93 1.80 -0.41
CA ASP A 67 -10.78 1.47 -1.55
C ASP A 67 -10.35 0.17 -2.24
N PHE A 68 -9.05 -0.07 -2.41
CA PHE A 68 -8.49 -1.33 -2.91
C PHE A 68 -8.18 -2.32 -1.80
N LEU A 69 -7.64 -1.84 -0.67
CA LEU A 69 -7.15 -2.68 0.42
C LEU A 69 -8.25 -3.55 1.03
N LEU A 70 -9.40 -2.97 1.36
CA LEU A 70 -10.48 -3.73 2.01
C LEU A 70 -11.08 -4.81 1.10
N PRO A 71 -11.38 -4.55 -0.19
CA PRO A 71 -11.76 -5.62 -1.14
C PRO A 71 -10.67 -6.67 -1.35
N ALA A 72 -9.40 -6.28 -1.42
CA ALA A 72 -8.30 -7.24 -1.55
C ALA A 72 -8.19 -8.16 -0.32
N ILE A 73 -8.35 -7.62 0.90
CA ILE A 73 -8.41 -8.43 2.13
C ILE A 73 -9.61 -9.39 2.10
N ASN A 74 -10.77 -8.95 1.63
CA ASN A 74 -11.94 -9.84 1.49
C ASN A 74 -11.63 -11.03 0.58
N ARG A 75 -11.08 -10.78 -0.62
CA ARG A 75 -10.71 -11.83 -1.58
C ARG A 75 -9.63 -12.76 -1.02
N LEU A 76 -8.63 -12.23 -0.31
CA LEU A 76 -7.61 -13.01 0.35
C LEU A 76 -8.21 -14.00 1.37
N PHE A 77 -9.11 -13.52 2.22
CA PHE A 77 -9.77 -14.36 3.22
C PHE A 77 -10.65 -15.43 2.57
N ASP A 78 -11.45 -15.07 1.58
CA ASP A 78 -12.33 -16.01 0.89
C ASP A 78 -11.50 -17.09 0.13
N SER A 79 -10.36 -16.71 -0.45
CA SER A 79 -9.40 -17.66 -1.02
C SER A 79 -8.76 -18.54 0.05
N TRP A 80 -8.32 -17.96 1.16
CA TRP A 80 -7.68 -18.69 2.25
C TRP A 80 -8.62 -19.71 2.88
N GLN A 81 -9.87 -19.37 3.15
CA GLN A 81 -10.87 -20.28 3.71
C GLN A 81 -11.09 -21.52 2.83
N LYS A 82 -10.99 -21.37 1.50
CA LYS A 82 -11.13 -22.48 0.55
C LYS A 82 -9.89 -23.39 0.51
N ASN A 83 -8.72 -22.86 0.84
CA ASN A 83 -7.43 -23.51 0.56
C ASN A 83 -6.51 -23.59 1.80
N CYS A 84 -7.01 -23.27 3.01
CA CYS A 84 -6.18 -23.24 4.20
C CYS A 84 -5.55 -24.62 4.52
N SER A 85 -4.29 -24.60 4.91
CA SER A 85 -3.52 -25.81 5.25
C SER A 85 -3.77 -26.31 6.68
N GLY A 86 -4.59 -25.60 7.46
CA GLY A 86 -4.77 -25.86 8.89
C GLY A 86 -3.72 -25.20 9.78
N LYS A 87 -2.81 -24.43 9.23
CA LYS A 87 -1.86 -23.63 10.00
C LYS A 87 -2.54 -22.39 10.62
N PRO A 88 -1.93 -21.81 11.66
CA PRO A 88 -2.45 -20.56 12.23
C PRO A 88 -2.57 -19.45 11.18
N LEU A 89 -3.71 -18.76 11.19
CA LEU A 89 -4.06 -17.66 10.25
C LEU A 89 -2.92 -16.65 10.10
N VAL A 90 -2.37 -16.17 11.20
CA VAL A 90 -1.32 -15.15 11.20
C VAL A 90 -0.06 -15.67 10.49
N GLU A 91 0.30 -16.95 10.68
CA GLU A 91 1.45 -17.56 10.01
C GLU A 91 1.26 -17.61 8.49
N GLU A 92 0.06 -17.97 8.02
CA GLU A 92 -0.22 -18.09 6.59
C GLU A 92 -0.40 -16.75 5.87
N LEU A 93 -0.96 -15.73 6.56
CA LEU A 93 -1.33 -14.48 5.92
C LEU A 93 -0.38 -13.31 6.18
N SER A 94 0.59 -13.44 7.09
CA SER A 94 1.49 -12.34 7.47
C SER A 94 2.19 -11.66 6.29
N ASP A 95 2.54 -12.41 5.26
CA ASP A 95 3.31 -11.90 4.12
C ASP A 95 2.46 -11.64 2.86
N SER A 96 1.14 -11.89 2.92
CA SER A 96 0.26 -11.81 1.76
C SER A 96 -0.01 -10.38 1.29
N ILE A 97 0.07 -9.40 2.17
CA ILE A 97 -0.19 -8.00 1.86
C ILE A 97 0.92 -7.11 2.41
N ARG A 98 1.25 -6.08 1.64
CA ARG A 98 1.91 -4.85 2.09
C ARG A 98 1.13 -3.66 1.56
N ALA A 99 0.85 -2.69 2.41
CA ALA A 99 0.12 -1.50 2.02
C ALA A 99 0.72 -0.27 2.70
N VAL A 100 0.95 0.78 1.91
CA VAL A 100 1.63 1.99 2.38
C VAL A 100 0.65 3.16 2.37
N GLU A 101 0.70 3.99 3.39
CA GLU A 101 -0.02 5.27 3.45
C GLU A 101 0.85 6.33 4.13
N LEU A 102 1.03 7.44 3.44
CA LEU A 102 1.84 8.55 3.93
C LEU A 102 1.14 9.33 5.05
N HIS A 103 -0.16 9.58 4.90
CA HIS A 103 -0.91 10.47 5.79
C HIS A 103 -1.33 9.75 7.06
N SER A 104 -0.76 10.17 8.20
CA SER A 104 -0.89 9.50 9.49
C SER A 104 -2.34 9.37 9.97
N LYS A 105 -3.18 10.38 9.72
CA LYS A 105 -4.61 10.29 10.10
C LYS A 105 -5.34 9.24 9.26
N THR A 106 -5.17 9.28 7.95
CA THR A 106 -5.77 8.31 7.02
C THR A 106 -5.30 6.88 7.34
N PHE A 107 -3.99 6.72 7.57
CA PHE A 107 -3.42 5.46 8.04
C PHE A 107 -4.13 4.93 9.29
N ALA A 108 -4.25 5.77 10.33
CA ALA A 108 -4.87 5.36 11.59
C ALA A 108 -6.35 4.97 11.42
N ASP A 109 -7.10 5.73 10.62
CA ASP A 109 -8.51 5.47 10.37
C ASP A 109 -8.71 4.18 9.55
N THR A 110 -7.94 3.98 8.49
CA THR A 110 -8.02 2.76 7.65
C THR A 110 -7.48 1.54 8.40
N ARG A 111 -6.45 1.67 9.24
CA ARG A 111 -5.99 0.57 10.11
C ARG A 111 -7.11 0.06 11.02
N LYS A 112 -7.93 0.95 11.60
CA LYS A 112 -9.11 0.54 12.39
C LYS A 112 -10.13 -0.21 11.53
N ALA A 113 -10.38 0.26 10.30
CA ALA A 113 -11.29 -0.40 9.38
C ALA A 113 -10.79 -1.81 9.02
N VAL A 114 -9.50 -1.99 8.77
CA VAL A 114 -8.88 -3.31 8.52
C VAL A 114 -9.07 -4.24 9.71
N ILE A 115 -8.76 -3.79 10.93
CA ILE A 115 -8.94 -4.60 12.15
C ILE A 115 -10.41 -5.00 12.30
N SER A 116 -11.34 -4.04 12.14
CA SER A 116 -12.78 -4.31 12.21
C SER A 116 -13.23 -5.34 11.18
N LEU A 117 -12.77 -5.23 9.93
CA LEU A 117 -13.05 -6.19 8.87
C LEU A 117 -12.56 -7.60 9.23
N LEU A 118 -11.33 -7.72 9.73
CA LEU A 118 -10.75 -9.01 10.12
C LEU A 118 -11.52 -9.66 11.27
N VAL A 119 -11.94 -8.87 12.26
CA VAL A 119 -12.78 -9.36 13.37
C VAL A 119 -14.16 -9.81 12.86
N GLN A 120 -14.78 -9.06 11.94
CA GLN A 120 -16.05 -9.45 11.30
C GLN A 120 -15.94 -10.76 10.50
N LYS A 121 -14.75 -11.04 9.95
CA LYS A 121 -14.44 -12.32 9.29
C LYS A 121 -14.14 -13.48 10.27
N GLY A 122 -14.30 -13.26 11.57
CA GLY A 122 -14.11 -14.28 12.61
C GLY A 122 -12.69 -14.39 13.17
N THR A 123 -11.81 -13.44 12.85
CA THR A 123 -10.45 -13.41 13.41
C THR A 123 -10.48 -12.84 14.83
N SER A 124 -9.67 -13.39 15.76
CA SER A 124 -9.51 -12.78 17.09
C SER A 124 -8.94 -11.36 16.97
N GLU A 125 -9.31 -10.47 17.87
CA GLU A 125 -8.82 -9.09 17.88
C GLU A 125 -7.28 -9.03 17.91
N THR A 126 -6.63 -9.88 18.71
CA THR A 126 -5.18 -9.97 18.77
C THR A 126 -4.56 -10.35 17.43
N SER A 127 -5.12 -11.36 16.75
CA SER A 127 -4.64 -11.77 15.42
C SER A 127 -4.91 -10.69 14.36
N ALA A 128 -6.07 -10.01 14.43
CA ALA A 128 -6.40 -8.92 13.54
C ALA A 128 -5.43 -7.73 13.69
N ILE A 129 -5.08 -7.35 14.91
CA ILE A 129 -4.07 -6.33 15.20
C ILE A 129 -2.71 -6.77 14.64
N THR A 130 -2.30 -8.01 14.90
CA THR A 130 -1.02 -8.54 14.43
C THR A 130 -0.91 -8.50 12.91
N LEU A 131 -1.97 -8.91 12.18
CA LEU A 131 -1.99 -8.84 10.72
C LEU A 131 -1.98 -7.40 10.22
N ALA A 132 -2.78 -6.51 10.81
CA ALA A 132 -2.78 -5.11 10.43
C ALA A 132 -1.39 -4.45 10.61
N ASP A 133 -0.68 -4.77 11.69
CA ASP A 133 0.68 -4.26 11.96
C ASP A 133 1.73 -4.86 11.00
N ARG A 134 1.49 -6.07 10.50
CA ARG A 134 2.34 -6.70 9.49
C ARG A 134 2.10 -6.16 8.09
N TRP A 135 0.86 -5.85 7.76
CA TRP A 135 0.45 -5.45 6.41
C TRP A 135 0.61 -3.97 6.14
N LEU A 136 0.34 -3.12 7.14
CA LEU A 136 0.22 -1.68 6.96
C LEU A 136 1.48 -0.94 7.40
N PHE A 137 1.96 -0.06 6.56
CA PHE A 137 3.12 0.78 6.82
C PHE A 137 2.77 2.26 6.66
N ASN A 138 3.00 3.06 7.73
CA ASN A 138 2.84 4.51 7.66
C ASN A 138 4.15 5.15 7.20
N GLY A 139 4.23 5.52 5.94
CA GLY A 139 5.44 6.08 5.36
C GLY A 139 5.28 6.48 3.91
N ASP A 140 6.38 6.89 3.33
CA ASP A 140 6.47 7.32 1.94
C ASP A 140 6.84 6.12 1.05
N PHE A 141 5.94 5.72 0.14
CA PHE A 141 6.17 4.60 -0.77
C PHE A 141 7.45 4.75 -1.61
N LEU A 142 7.72 5.96 -2.08
CA LEU A 142 8.89 6.23 -2.93
C LEU A 142 10.23 6.14 -2.17
N LEU A 143 10.19 6.19 -0.83
CA LEU A 143 11.37 6.10 0.03
C LEU A 143 11.46 4.77 0.79
N THR A 144 10.37 3.99 0.84
CA THR A 144 10.31 2.73 1.59
C THR A 144 11.06 1.62 0.88
N SER A 145 11.88 0.87 1.60
CA SER A 145 12.51 -0.35 1.10
C SER A 145 11.62 -1.57 1.37
N PHE A 146 11.46 -2.44 0.38
CA PHE A 146 10.71 -3.67 0.51
C PHE A 146 11.63 -4.89 0.40
N ALA A 147 11.40 -5.89 1.25
CA ALA A 147 12.05 -7.18 1.14
C ALA A 147 11.31 -8.06 0.12
N GLY A 148 12.01 -8.43 -0.95
CA GLY A 148 11.47 -9.30 -2.02
C GLY A 148 10.53 -8.58 -2.97
N GLU A 149 9.94 -9.36 -3.88
CA GLU A 149 9.06 -8.91 -4.95
C GLU A 149 7.60 -9.22 -4.64
N PHE A 150 6.70 -8.59 -5.40
CA PHE A 150 5.25 -8.77 -5.27
C PHE A 150 4.69 -9.47 -6.51
N ASP A 151 3.69 -10.31 -6.32
CA ASP A 151 2.94 -10.96 -7.41
C ASP A 151 1.90 -10.01 -8.01
N TYR A 152 1.37 -9.10 -7.19
CA TYR A 152 0.35 -8.12 -7.57
C TYR A 152 0.68 -6.75 -7.00
N ILE A 153 0.49 -5.71 -7.82
CA ILE A 153 0.52 -4.32 -7.36
C ILE A 153 -0.75 -3.65 -7.85
N VAL A 154 -1.58 -3.22 -6.92
CA VAL A 154 -2.86 -2.58 -7.23
C VAL A 154 -3.02 -1.32 -6.39
N GLY A 155 -3.72 -0.35 -6.92
CA GLY A 155 -4.00 0.89 -6.20
C GLY A 155 -4.25 2.05 -7.15
N ASN A 156 -4.65 3.17 -6.57
CA ASN A 156 -4.79 4.44 -7.26
C ASN A 156 -3.77 5.43 -6.67
N PRO A 157 -2.64 5.70 -7.35
CA PRO A 157 -1.59 6.57 -6.81
C PRO A 157 -2.07 8.02 -6.67
N PRO A 158 -1.45 8.83 -5.79
CA PRO A 158 -1.86 10.20 -5.59
C PRO A 158 -1.61 11.07 -6.83
N TYR A 159 -2.57 11.94 -7.17
CA TYR A 159 -2.47 12.93 -8.25
C TYR A 159 -2.01 14.27 -7.67
N LEU A 160 -0.71 14.38 -7.43
CA LEU A 160 -0.10 15.56 -6.83
C LEU A 160 0.99 16.13 -7.74
N ARG A 161 0.88 17.43 -8.02
CA ARG A 161 1.88 18.13 -8.83
C ARG A 161 3.17 18.35 -8.04
N GLN A 162 4.32 18.32 -8.72
CA GLN A 162 5.63 18.50 -8.08
C GLN A 162 5.74 19.80 -7.27
N GLU A 163 5.12 20.87 -7.71
CA GLU A 163 5.16 22.17 -7.05
C GLU A 163 4.53 22.16 -5.64
N MET A 164 3.67 21.17 -5.36
CA MET A 164 3.05 20.98 -4.05
C MET A 164 3.89 20.12 -3.10
N ILE A 165 4.97 19.50 -3.60
CA ILE A 165 5.84 18.63 -2.83
C ILE A 165 7.03 19.43 -2.32
N PRO A 166 7.44 19.27 -1.03
CA PRO A 166 8.63 19.93 -0.51
C PRO A 166 9.88 19.67 -1.37
N ALA A 167 10.65 20.72 -1.67
CA ALA A 167 11.82 20.64 -2.55
C ALA A 167 12.81 19.54 -2.13
N ALA A 168 13.03 19.37 -0.82
CA ALA A 168 13.93 18.32 -0.31
C ALA A 168 13.46 16.90 -0.68
N LEU A 169 12.14 16.65 -0.79
CA LEU A 169 11.61 15.37 -1.25
C LEU A 169 11.77 15.22 -2.76
N ILE A 170 11.46 16.24 -3.54
CA ILE A 170 11.66 16.22 -5.00
C ILE A 170 13.11 15.94 -5.35
N GLU A 171 14.07 16.58 -4.66
CA GLU A 171 15.50 16.33 -4.84
C GLU A 171 15.86 14.87 -4.54
N GLU A 172 15.29 14.31 -3.48
CA GLU A 172 15.53 12.90 -3.11
C GLU A 172 14.90 11.93 -4.09
N TYR A 173 13.67 12.17 -4.54
CA TYR A 173 13.03 11.36 -5.55
C TYR A 173 13.76 11.38 -6.88
N ARG A 174 14.28 12.54 -7.33
CA ARG A 174 15.07 12.67 -8.56
C ARG A 174 16.37 11.86 -8.54
N LYS A 175 16.93 11.58 -7.37
CA LYS A 175 18.09 10.68 -7.23
C LYS A 175 17.74 9.22 -7.46
N ARG A 176 16.48 8.84 -7.20
CA ARG A 176 16.00 7.45 -7.19
C ARG A 176 15.25 7.06 -8.45
N TYR A 177 14.52 8.01 -9.04
CA TYR A 177 13.58 7.77 -10.14
C TYR A 177 13.92 8.62 -11.37
N GLN A 178 14.06 7.94 -12.51
CA GLN A 178 14.34 8.59 -13.78
C GLN A 178 13.13 9.33 -14.35
N THR A 179 11.93 8.90 -14.00
CA THR A 179 10.68 9.47 -14.49
C THR A 179 10.32 10.80 -13.85
N ILE A 180 10.99 11.24 -12.78
CA ILE A 180 10.82 12.59 -12.21
C ILE A 180 11.61 13.59 -13.05
N PHE A 181 11.10 13.85 -14.23
CA PHE A 181 11.67 14.82 -15.17
C PHE A 181 10.69 15.96 -15.40
N ASP A 182 11.20 17.20 -15.48
CA ASP A 182 10.44 18.43 -15.69
C ASP A 182 9.27 18.59 -14.71
N ARG A 183 8.02 18.57 -15.18
CA ARG A 183 6.79 18.77 -14.40
C ARG A 183 5.94 17.50 -14.27
N ALA A 184 6.56 16.33 -14.25
CA ALA A 184 5.84 15.07 -14.10
C ALA A 184 5.04 15.03 -12.79
N ASP A 185 3.79 14.58 -12.84
CA ASP A 185 2.99 14.33 -11.64
C ASP A 185 3.56 13.14 -10.86
N ILE A 186 3.34 13.13 -9.53
CA ILE A 186 3.94 12.12 -8.62
C ILE A 186 3.53 10.67 -8.94
N TYR A 187 2.36 10.44 -9.57
CA TYR A 187 1.94 9.09 -9.94
C TYR A 187 2.92 8.39 -10.90
N VAL A 188 3.68 9.15 -11.69
CA VAL A 188 4.64 8.59 -12.66
C VAL A 188 5.77 7.82 -11.97
N PRO A 189 6.52 8.37 -10.99
CA PRO A 189 7.47 7.59 -10.21
C PRO A 189 6.83 6.49 -9.35
N PHE A 190 5.55 6.61 -8.98
CA PHE A 190 4.83 5.50 -8.36
C PHE A 190 4.75 4.29 -9.30
N ILE A 191 4.46 4.50 -10.59
CA ILE A 191 4.47 3.44 -11.61
C ILE A 191 5.89 2.86 -11.77
N GLU A 192 6.92 3.72 -11.93
CA GLU A 192 8.31 3.26 -12.04
C GLU A 192 8.71 2.39 -10.85
N ARG A 193 8.42 2.86 -9.64
CA ARG A 193 8.70 2.11 -8.41
C ARG A 193 7.93 0.79 -8.35
N SER A 194 6.65 0.81 -8.68
CA SER A 194 5.82 -0.39 -8.70
C SER A 194 6.40 -1.44 -9.63
N LEU A 195 6.76 -1.07 -10.86
CA LEU A 195 7.39 -1.98 -11.81
C LEU A 195 8.73 -2.53 -11.30
N SER A 196 9.49 -1.75 -10.52
CA SER A 196 10.80 -2.18 -9.99
C SER A 196 10.71 -3.23 -8.89
N VAL A 197 9.56 -3.37 -8.24
CA VAL A 197 9.32 -4.34 -7.16
C VAL A 197 8.30 -5.41 -7.55
N LEU A 198 7.74 -5.33 -8.76
CA LEU A 198 6.87 -6.36 -9.32
C LEU A 198 7.71 -7.54 -9.80
N ARG A 199 7.29 -8.75 -9.46
CA ARG A 199 7.89 -10.00 -9.93
C ARG A 199 7.79 -10.11 -11.45
N LYS A 200 8.76 -10.76 -12.07
CA LYS A 200 8.67 -11.12 -13.50
C LYS A 200 7.46 -12.03 -13.74
N GLY A 201 6.51 -11.53 -14.52
CA GLY A 201 5.23 -12.22 -14.81
C GLY A 201 4.13 -11.96 -13.78
N GLY A 202 4.35 -10.96 -12.91
CA GLY A 202 3.33 -10.41 -12.02
C GLY A 202 2.47 -9.41 -12.76
#